data_d54947a61acd235f88266985c4e43503
#
_entry.id   d54947a61acd235f88266985c4e43503
#
_cell.length_a   1.000
_cell.length_b   1.000
_cell.length_c   1.000
_cell.angle_alpha   90.00
_cell.angle_beta   90.00
_cell.angle_gamma   90.00
#
_symmetry.space_group_name_H-M   'P 1'
#
loop_
_entity.id
_entity.type
_entity.pdbx_description
1 polymer ?
#
loop_
_entity_poly.entity_id
_entity_poly.type
_entity_poly.pdbx_seq_one_letter_code
_entity_poly.pdbx_strand_id
1 'polypeptide(L)'
;PIMTDQGGGAAWKQTIFYPFLHASRYGRGVALMPLVQTAKHDTAKHENVTDVESVAVYNEEKEELTIFAVNRTLDEDIELTTDLRGMEGFHLTEHIVMEESNLKLVNSSYEQKVVPKTVNRSKMDGGIMTTLLGKASWNVIRLSK
;
A
#
# COMPACT_ATOMS: atom_id res chain seq x y z
N PRO A 1 12.24 0.09 12.61
CA PRO A 1 11.20 -0.88 12.20
C PRO A 1 11.06 -2.04 13.19
N ILE A 2 12.16 -2.50 13.80
CA ILE A 2 12.15 -3.52 14.87
C ILE A 2 12.60 -2.86 16.15
N MET A 3 11.84 -3.09 17.21
CA MET A 3 12.16 -2.66 18.57
C MET A 3 12.59 -3.87 19.38
N THR A 4 13.44 -3.64 20.36
CA THR A 4 13.92 -4.66 21.30
C THR A 4 13.93 -4.10 22.71
N ASP A 5 13.70 -4.95 23.69
CA ASP A 5 13.95 -4.60 25.09
C ASP A 5 15.47 -4.43 25.33
N GLN A 6 15.82 -3.59 26.29
CA GLN A 6 17.20 -3.47 26.75
C GLN A 6 17.67 -4.79 27.43
N GLY A 7 18.90 -5.18 27.16
CA GLY A 7 19.50 -6.36 27.80
C GLY A 7 19.11 -7.72 27.18
N GLY A 8 18.57 -7.77 25.96
CA GLY A 8 18.31 -9.02 25.24
C GLY A 8 16.95 -9.64 25.52
N GLY A 9 15.95 -8.86 25.80
CA GLY A 9 14.55 -9.29 25.99
C GLY A 9 13.80 -9.52 24.68
N ALA A 10 12.49 -9.24 24.68
CA ALA A 10 11.61 -9.42 23.53
C ALA A 10 11.97 -8.48 22.37
N ALA A 11 11.68 -8.94 21.14
CA ALA A 11 11.76 -8.12 19.94
C ALA A 11 10.39 -8.10 19.22
N TRP A 12 10.00 -6.94 18.68
CA TRP A 12 8.73 -6.81 17.99
C TRP A 12 8.80 -5.86 16.78
N LYS A 13 7.88 -6.05 15.84
CA LYS A 13 7.78 -5.25 14.62
C LYS A 13 6.93 -4.02 14.86
N GLN A 14 7.48 -2.84 14.59
CA GLN A 14 6.69 -1.60 14.54
C GLN A 14 5.91 -1.51 13.22
N THR A 15 4.90 -0.64 13.18
CA THR A 15 4.05 -0.43 12.01
C THR A 15 4.86 -0.17 10.75
N ILE A 16 5.89 0.66 10.82
CA ILE A 16 6.79 0.98 9.70
C ILE A 16 7.57 -0.22 9.15
N PHE A 17 7.65 -1.32 9.88
CA PHE A 17 8.32 -2.54 9.41
C PHE A 17 7.63 -3.11 8.17
N TYR A 18 6.31 -3.06 8.11
CA TYR A 18 5.53 -3.71 7.06
C TYR A 18 5.67 -3.04 5.68
N PRO A 19 5.61 -1.71 5.52
CA PRO A 19 5.92 -1.07 4.25
C PRO A 19 7.31 -1.43 3.71
N PHE A 20 8.33 -1.46 4.57
CA PHE A 20 9.68 -1.91 4.17
C PHE A 20 9.71 -3.37 3.76
N LEU A 21 9.01 -4.25 4.49
CA LEU A 21 8.89 -5.66 4.13
C LEU A 21 8.22 -5.84 2.76
N HIS A 22 7.12 -5.13 2.52
CA HIS A 22 6.40 -5.19 1.25
C HIS A 22 7.26 -4.66 0.10
N ALA A 23 7.91 -3.51 0.26
CA ALA A 23 8.83 -2.98 -0.74
C ALA A 23 9.99 -3.95 -1.04
N SER A 24 10.56 -4.58 -0.01
CA SER A 24 11.63 -5.57 -0.18
C SER A 24 11.17 -6.84 -0.91
N ARG A 25 9.95 -7.29 -0.65
CA ARG A 25 9.41 -8.53 -1.25
C ARG A 25 8.86 -8.33 -2.65
N TYR A 26 8.12 -7.26 -2.86
CA TYR A 26 7.31 -7.03 -4.06
C TYR A 26 7.81 -5.88 -4.93
N GLY A 27 8.74 -5.07 -4.44
CA GLY A 27 9.32 -3.94 -5.17
C GLY A 27 10.57 -4.29 -5.97
N ARG A 28 10.71 -5.55 -6.42
CA ARG A 28 11.85 -6.00 -7.24
C ARG A 28 11.44 -6.09 -8.70
N GLY A 29 12.12 -5.34 -9.55
CA GLY A 29 11.84 -5.25 -10.98
C GLY A 29 12.05 -3.84 -11.51
N VAL A 30 11.33 -3.51 -12.56
CA VAL A 30 11.34 -2.19 -13.20
C VAL A 30 10.30 -1.31 -12.51
N ALA A 31 10.75 -0.21 -11.93
CA ALA A 31 9.84 0.80 -11.38
C ALA A 31 9.17 1.55 -12.54
N LEU A 32 7.85 1.51 -12.58
CA LEU A 32 7.04 2.25 -13.52
C LEU A 32 6.65 3.60 -12.92
N MET A 33 6.46 4.60 -13.76
CA MET A 33 5.97 5.91 -13.35
C MET A 33 4.49 6.05 -13.75
N PRO A 34 3.54 5.69 -12.88
CA PRO A 34 2.14 5.88 -13.17
C PRO A 34 1.80 7.37 -13.21
N LEU A 35 0.90 7.76 -14.10
CA LEU A 35 0.34 9.09 -14.12
C LEU A 35 -0.81 9.13 -13.12
N VAL A 36 -0.56 9.70 -11.94
CA VAL A 36 -1.56 9.78 -10.86
C VAL A 36 -2.29 11.12 -10.92
N GLN A 37 -3.61 11.07 -11.05
CA GLN A 37 -4.50 12.24 -10.93
C GLN A 37 -5.33 12.06 -9.65
N THR A 38 -5.21 12.99 -8.73
CA THR A 38 -5.88 12.95 -7.43
C THR A 38 -6.16 14.37 -6.95
N ALA A 39 -7.11 14.52 -6.05
CA ALA A 39 -7.31 15.76 -5.32
C ALA A 39 -6.09 16.06 -4.43
N LYS A 40 -6.07 17.26 -3.88
CA LYS A 40 -5.00 17.76 -3.02
C LYS A 40 -5.62 18.49 -1.83
N HIS A 41 -4.92 18.42 -0.71
CA HIS A 41 -5.27 19.17 0.50
C HIS A 41 -4.05 19.89 1.07
N ASP A 42 -4.31 20.87 1.92
CA ASP A 42 -3.28 21.53 2.67
C ASP A 42 -3.14 20.93 4.07
N THR A 43 -1.92 20.89 4.55
CA THR A 43 -1.61 20.49 5.91
C THR A 43 -1.05 21.68 6.69
N ALA A 44 -0.85 21.52 8.00
CA ALA A 44 -0.26 22.58 8.82
C ALA A 44 1.15 23.02 8.38
N LYS A 45 1.84 22.24 7.57
CA LYS A 45 3.23 22.49 7.15
C LYS A 45 3.45 22.47 5.64
N HIS A 46 2.54 21.94 4.87
CA HIS A 46 2.68 21.74 3.42
C HIS A 46 1.38 22.07 2.71
N GLU A 47 1.49 22.79 1.61
CA GLU A 47 0.38 23.08 0.70
C GLU A 47 0.36 22.09 -0.47
N ASN A 48 -0.82 21.89 -1.06
CA ASN A 48 -1.01 21.05 -2.26
C ASN A 48 -0.52 19.59 -2.11
N VAL A 49 -0.68 19.00 -0.94
CA VAL A 49 -0.36 17.59 -0.72
C VAL A 49 -1.35 16.72 -1.48
N THR A 50 -0.85 15.81 -2.32
CA THR A 50 -1.71 14.87 -3.06
C THR A 50 -2.37 13.88 -2.10
N ASP A 51 -3.67 13.61 -2.29
CA ASP A 51 -4.42 12.68 -1.43
C ASP A 51 -3.95 11.25 -1.63
N VAL A 52 -3.60 10.88 -2.86
CA VAL A 52 -3.06 9.57 -3.20
C VAL A 52 -1.67 9.68 -3.79
N GLU A 53 -0.76 8.85 -3.30
CA GLU A 53 0.53 8.58 -3.94
C GLU A 53 0.58 7.11 -4.36
N SER A 54 1.13 6.86 -5.54
CA SER A 54 1.25 5.49 -6.04
C SER A 54 2.53 5.30 -6.83
N VAL A 55 3.07 4.10 -6.75
CA VAL A 55 4.17 3.60 -7.58
C VAL A 55 3.85 2.17 -8.00
N ALA A 56 4.24 1.80 -9.21
CA ALA A 56 4.10 0.44 -9.69
C ALA A 56 5.47 -0.17 -10.00
N VAL A 57 5.60 -1.47 -9.78
CA VAL A 57 6.83 -2.23 -10.09
C VAL A 57 6.45 -3.46 -10.89
N TYR A 58 7.06 -3.61 -12.05
CA TYR A 58 6.90 -4.78 -12.91
C TYR A 58 8.10 -5.71 -12.79
N ASN A 59 7.85 -6.95 -12.41
CA ASN A 59 8.82 -8.02 -12.39
C ASN A 59 8.62 -8.89 -13.65
N GLU A 60 9.51 -8.73 -14.61
CA GLU A 60 9.44 -9.42 -15.90
C GLU A 60 9.65 -10.93 -15.75
N GLU A 61 10.58 -11.36 -14.89
CA GLU A 61 10.90 -12.78 -14.69
C GLU A 61 9.71 -13.57 -14.11
N LYS A 62 8.89 -12.91 -13.28
CA LYS A 62 7.73 -13.52 -12.63
C LYS A 62 6.40 -13.20 -13.29
N GLU A 63 6.43 -12.31 -14.28
CA GLU A 63 5.22 -11.73 -14.86
C GLU A 63 4.26 -11.18 -13.79
N GLU A 64 4.82 -10.47 -12.81
CA GLU A 64 4.08 -9.86 -11.70
C GLU A 64 4.11 -8.33 -11.79
N LEU A 65 2.98 -7.70 -11.54
CA LEU A 65 2.84 -6.26 -11.35
C LEU A 65 2.42 -5.99 -9.90
N THR A 66 3.17 -5.16 -9.21
CA THR A 66 2.82 -4.70 -7.86
C THR A 66 2.59 -3.20 -7.86
N ILE A 67 1.44 -2.78 -7.39
CA ILE A 67 1.09 -1.37 -7.19
C ILE A 67 1.08 -1.10 -5.70
N PHE A 68 1.91 -0.16 -5.28
CA PHE A 68 1.90 0.41 -3.93
C PHE A 68 1.12 1.70 -3.98
N ALA A 69 0.16 1.88 -3.09
CA ALA A 69 -0.64 3.10 -3.00
C ALA A 69 -0.84 3.52 -1.55
N VAL A 70 -0.76 4.83 -1.31
CA VAL A 70 -1.03 5.45 -0.01
C VAL A 70 -2.20 6.40 -0.17
N ASN A 71 -3.26 6.21 0.63
CA ASN A 71 -4.26 7.22 0.85
C ASN A 71 -3.84 8.05 2.07
N ARG A 72 -3.59 9.35 1.86
CA ARG A 72 -3.10 10.28 2.88
C ARG A 72 -4.22 11.04 3.60
N THR A 73 -5.46 10.92 3.12
CA THR A 73 -6.59 11.56 3.79
C THR A 73 -6.88 10.87 5.13
N LEU A 74 -7.31 11.62 6.11
CA LEU A 74 -7.58 11.10 7.45
C LEU A 74 -9.04 10.72 7.68
N ASP A 75 -9.92 11.13 6.79
CA ASP A 75 -11.36 11.09 6.94
C ASP A 75 -12.11 10.50 5.73
N GLU A 76 -11.44 10.34 4.58
CA GLU A 76 -12.08 9.86 3.35
C GLU A 76 -11.45 8.58 2.82
N ASP A 77 -12.30 7.63 2.45
CA ASP A 77 -11.91 6.50 1.59
C ASP A 77 -11.89 6.97 0.14
N ILE A 78 -10.91 6.53 -0.64
CA ILE A 78 -10.75 6.95 -2.04
C ILE A 78 -10.86 5.74 -2.97
N GLU A 79 -11.70 5.84 -3.98
CA GLU A 79 -11.72 4.89 -5.06
C GLU A 79 -10.64 5.24 -6.09
N LEU A 80 -9.65 4.36 -6.22
CA LEU A 80 -8.57 4.47 -7.18
C LEU A 80 -8.93 3.65 -8.43
N THR A 81 -9.11 4.33 -9.56
CA THR A 81 -9.24 3.68 -10.87
C THR A 81 -7.88 3.61 -11.54
N THR A 82 -7.47 2.42 -11.93
CA THR A 82 -6.18 2.16 -12.58
C THR A 82 -6.40 1.60 -13.98
N ASP A 83 -5.92 2.31 -15.00
CA ASP A 83 -5.87 1.83 -16.38
C ASP A 83 -4.59 0.98 -16.55
N LEU A 84 -4.78 -0.32 -16.76
CA LEU A 84 -3.73 -1.32 -16.94
C LEU A 84 -3.37 -1.52 -18.42
N ARG A 85 -3.45 -0.47 -19.21
CA ARG A 85 -3.11 -0.46 -20.63
C ARG A 85 -1.70 -1.01 -20.88
N GLY A 86 -1.58 -1.99 -21.77
CA GLY A 86 -0.32 -2.69 -22.02
C GLY A 86 -0.02 -3.85 -21.05
N MET A 87 -0.95 -4.15 -20.13
CA MET A 87 -0.85 -5.27 -19.19
C MET A 87 -1.95 -6.32 -19.47
N GLU A 88 -2.15 -6.66 -20.74
CA GLU A 88 -3.15 -7.65 -21.15
C GLU A 88 -2.81 -9.02 -20.58
N GLY A 89 -3.82 -9.72 -20.08
CA GLY A 89 -3.70 -11.05 -19.47
C GLY A 89 -3.34 -11.02 -17.99
N PHE A 90 -3.06 -9.85 -17.40
CA PHE A 90 -2.88 -9.75 -15.97
C PHE A 90 -4.22 -9.88 -15.23
N HIS A 91 -4.19 -10.54 -14.09
CA HIS A 91 -5.34 -10.69 -13.20
C HIS A 91 -4.96 -10.34 -11.76
N LEU A 92 -5.92 -9.85 -11.00
CA LEU A 92 -5.73 -9.52 -9.59
C LEU A 92 -5.48 -10.79 -8.77
N THR A 93 -4.39 -10.82 -8.02
CA THR A 93 -4.03 -11.94 -7.15
C THR A 93 -4.21 -11.64 -5.68
N GLU A 94 -3.90 -10.39 -5.27
CA GLU A 94 -3.94 -10.05 -3.85
C GLU A 94 -4.08 -8.54 -3.66
N HIS A 95 -4.83 -8.14 -2.62
CA HIS A 95 -4.83 -6.78 -2.11
C HIS A 95 -4.55 -6.80 -0.61
N ILE A 96 -3.38 -6.30 -0.22
CA ILE A 96 -2.93 -6.18 1.17
C ILE A 96 -3.12 -4.75 1.62
N VAL A 97 -3.73 -4.56 2.79
CA VAL A 97 -3.96 -3.24 3.38
C VAL A 97 -3.39 -3.19 4.79
N MET A 98 -2.81 -2.07 5.13
CA MET A 98 -2.51 -1.70 6.50
C MET A 98 -3.20 -0.35 6.78
N GLU A 99 -4.18 -0.39 7.65
CA GLU A 99 -5.01 0.74 8.05
C GLU A 99 -5.40 0.61 9.51
N GLU A 100 -5.57 1.73 10.20
CA GLU A 100 -6.04 1.77 11.57
C GLU A 100 -6.73 3.10 11.87
N SER A 101 -7.91 3.06 12.48
CA SER A 101 -8.69 4.25 12.79
C SER A 101 -8.03 5.13 13.86
N ASN A 102 -7.34 4.50 14.81
CA ASN A 102 -6.54 5.22 15.80
C ASN A 102 -5.07 5.28 15.36
N LEU A 103 -4.69 6.37 14.70
CA LEU A 103 -3.34 6.59 14.18
C LEU A 103 -2.24 6.68 15.24
N LYS A 104 -2.61 6.70 16.52
CA LYS A 104 -1.64 6.68 17.65
C LYS A 104 -1.34 5.27 18.13
N LEU A 105 -2.01 4.25 17.60
CA LEU A 105 -1.71 2.87 17.97
C LEU A 105 -0.32 2.46 17.51
N VAL A 106 0.37 1.77 18.40
CA VAL A 106 1.70 1.20 18.16
C VAL A 106 1.69 -0.30 18.47
N ASN A 107 2.56 -1.02 17.82
CA ASN A 107 2.83 -2.41 18.16
C ASN A 107 3.79 -2.50 19.37
N SER A 108 3.61 -3.48 20.20
CA SER A 108 4.43 -3.74 21.39
C SER A 108 4.92 -5.19 21.42
N SER A 109 5.75 -5.52 22.39
CA SER A 109 6.19 -6.90 22.64
C SER A 109 5.04 -7.85 23.01
N TYR A 110 3.95 -7.30 23.54
CA TYR A 110 2.79 -8.08 24.02
C TYR A 110 1.67 -8.17 22.99
N GLU A 111 1.57 -7.17 22.10
CA GLU A 111 0.44 -7.07 21.17
C GLU A 111 0.83 -6.41 19.85
N GLN A 112 0.44 -7.06 18.74
CA GLN A 112 0.62 -6.55 17.38
C GLN A 112 -0.74 -6.09 16.84
N LYS A 113 -1.11 -4.83 17.15
CA LYS A 113 -2.43 -4.25 16.79
C LYS A 113 -2.52 -3.84 15.33
N VAL A 114 -1.45 -3.24 14.82
CA VAL A 114 -1.40 -2.70 13.46
C VAL A 114 -0.56 -3.61 12.59
N VAL A 115 -1.22 -4.45 11.83
CA VAL A 115 -0.61 -5.45 10.93
C VAL A 115 -1.31 -5.44 9.58
N PRO A 116 -0.63 -5.82 8.50
CA PRO A 116 -1.25 -5.97 7.19
C PRO A 116 -2.32 -7.06 7.18
N LYS A 117 -3.37 -6.82 6.40
CA LYS A 117 -4.48 -7.76 6.19
C LYS A 117 -4.76 -7.89 4.70
N THR A 118 -5.04 -9.09 4.22
CA THR A 118 -5.56 -9.29 2.87
C THR A 118 -7.05 -8.96 2.85
N VAL A 119 -7.47 -8.17 1.86
CA VAL A 119 -8.83 -7.70 1.70
C VAL A 119 -9.32 -7.94 0.27
N ASN A 120 -10.64 -7.91 0.07
CA ASN A 120 -11.27 -7.99 -1.24
C ASN A 120 -11.92 -6.63 -1.58
N ARG A 121 -11.08 -5.61 -1.83
CA ARG A 121 -11.50 -4.23 -2.14
C ARG A 121 -11.03 -3.78 -3.52
N SER A 122 -10.55 -4.70 -4.34
CA SER A 122 -10.14 -4.44 -5.72
C SER A 122 -10.93 -5.31 -6.67
N LYS A 123 -11.27 -4.76 -7.84
CA LYS A 123 -11.99 -5.45 -8.91
C LYS A 123 -11.36 -5.09 -10.24
N MET A 124 -11.37 -6.03 -11.19
CA MET A 124 -10.92 -5.80 -12.56
C MET A 124 -12.06 -6.02 -13.54
N ASP A 125 -12.16 -5.14 -14.52
CA ASP A 125 -13.07 -5.24 -15.65
C ASP A 125 -12.40 -4.64 -16.90
N GLY A 126 -12.19 -5.48 -17.94
CA GLY A 126 -11.69 -5.04 -19.24
C GLY A 126 -10.36 -4.26 -19.23
N GLY A 127 -9.44 -4.58 -18.34
CA GLY A 127 -8.15 -3.88 -18.20
C GLY A 127 -8.20 -2.63 -17.32
N ILE A 128 -9.34 -2.31 -16.76
CA ILE A 128 -9.51 -1.28 -15.73
C ILE A 128 -9.62 -1.96 -14.38
N MET A 129 -8.81 -1.51 -13.43
CA MET A 129 -8.92 -1.94 -12.04
C MET A 129 -9.47 -0.83 -11.18
N THR A 130 -10.44 -1.15 -10.34
CA THR A 130 -10.99 -0.24 -9.33
C THR A 130 -10.65 -0.77 -7.95
N THR A 131 -10.05 0.06 -7.12
CA THR A 131 -9.59 -0.29 -5.77
C THR A 131 -10.07 0.74 -4.76
N LEU A 132 -10.75 0.29 -3.70
CA LEU A 132 -11.10 1.16 -2.58
C LEU A 132 -9.93 1.22 -1.60
N LEU A 133 -9.31 2.40 -1.50
CA LEU A 133 -8.25 2.74 -0.55
C LEU A 133 -8.90 3.33 0.71
N GLY A 134 -8.86 2.63 1.82
CA GLY A 134 -9.33 3.19 3.09
C GLY A 134 -8.54 4.43 3.49
N LYS A 135 -9.12 5.31 4.29
CA LYS A 135 -8.44 6.50 4.82
C LYS A 135 -7.17 6.14 5.59
N ALA A 136 -6.16 6.98 5.52
CA ALA A 136 -4.88 6.82 6.19
C ALA A 136 -4.31 5.40 6.03
N SER A 137 -4.30 4.86 4.80
CA SER A 137 -3.94 3.47 4.52
C SER A 137 -2.71 3.33 3.64
N TRP A 138 -1.97 2.26 3.88
CA TRP A 138 -0.96 1.69 3.00
C TRP A 138 -1.55 0.48 2.28
N ASN A 139 -1.43 0.45 0.95
CA ASN A 139 -2.01 -0.58 0.11
C ASN A 139 -0.96 -1.21 -0.79
N VAL A 140 -1.03 -2.52 -0.96
CA VAL A 140 -0.25 -3.29 -1.92
C VAL A 140 -1.20 -4.13 -2.76
N ILE A 141 -1.31 -3.81 -4.03
CA ILE A 141 -2.17 -4.51 -4.97
C ILE A 141 -1.27 -5.31 -5.91
N ARG A 142 -1.47 -6.62 -5.98
CA ARG A 142 -0.65 -7.53 -6.76
C ARG A 142 -1.46 -8.16 -7.88
N LEU A 143 -0.84 -8.19 -9.04
CA LEU A 143 -1.38 -8.80 -10.23
C LEU A 143 -0.33 -9.75 -10.81
N SER A 144 -0.76 -10.82 -11.46
CA SER A 144 0.10 -11.71 -12.23
C SER A 144 -0.56 -12.08 -13.54
N LYS A 145 0.25 -12.49 -14.49
CA LYS A 145 -0.21 -13.00 -15.77
C LYS A 145 -0.46 -14.49 -15.74
#